data_6f217b74539c03d49556e1cfae6105c2
#
_entry.id   6f217b74539c03d49556e1cfae6105c2
#
_cell.length_a   1.000
_cell.length_b   1.000
_cell.length_c   1.000
_cell.angle_alpha   90.00
_cell.angle_beta   90.00
_cell.angle_gamma   90.00
#
_symmetry.space_group_name_H-M   'P 1'
#
loop_
_entity.id
_entity.type
_entity.pdbx_description
1 polymer ?
#
loop_
_entity_poly.entity_id
_entity_poly.type
_entity_poly.pdbx_seq_one_letter_code
_entity_poly.pdbx_strand_id
1 'polypeptide(L)'
;YCLKRTWISIDAHNYKLNLHNYKTNHFMEKVSFIKINPADSVVVCLRDYKQGEEISINGKTITVLQDTPVGHKILLQDTKAGENIIKYGYPIGHAQKDLKAGEWINENNLKTNLSGKLAYEYNPVNEILPIENQNLTFNGYVRANGEVGIRNEVWIVPTVGCVNGIAEKLATKLAEETKLAGIDAVHAWHHNYGCSQLSEDHENTRKVLRDIVLHPNAGAVLILSLGCENNQPDQFEKLLGDYDKSRIKFLVVQKVQGDEVEEGMKILHSLYDIASKDVRTECPLSKLRIGLKCGGSDGLSGITAN
;
A
#
# COMPACT_ATOMS: atom_id res chain seq x y z
N TYR A 1 8.04 -7.14 -9.64
CA TYR A 1 7.04 -6.55 -10.54
C TYR A 1 6.17 -5.60 -9.73
N CYS A 2 6.36 -4.32 -10.00
CA CYS A 2 5.73 -3.19 -9.32
C CYS A 2 4.24 -3.19 -9.65
N LEU A 3 3.38 -3.26 -8.63
CA LEU A 3 1.97 -2.89 -8.76
C LEU A 3 1.91 -1.40 -9.13
N LYS A 4 1.92 -1.10 -10.40
CA LYS A 4 1.65 0.24 -10.92
C LYS A 4 0.16 0.50 -10.85
N ARG A 5 -0.18 1.55 -10.10
CA ARG A 5 -1.40 2.35 -10.15
C ARG A 5 -2.60 1.85 -9.34
N THR A 6 -2.66 2.29 -8.11
CA THR A 6 -3.84 3.00 -7.60
C THR A 6 -3.37 4.03 -6.58
N TRP A 7 -2.78 5.10 -7.05
CA TRP A 7 -2.62 6.31 -6.26
C TRP A 7 -3.98 6.98 -6.24
N ILE A 8 -4.47 7.31 -5.04
CA ILE A 8 -5.50 8.33 -4.90
C ILE A 8 -4.83 9.62 -5.41
N SER A 9 -5.09 10.00 -6.66
CA SER A 9 -4.89 11.35 -7.11
C SER A 9 -5.94 12.18 -6.37
N ILE A 10 -5.56 12.74 -5.25
CA ILE A 10 -6.28 13.86 -4.67
C ILE A 10 -6.03 14.99 -5.67
N ASP A 11 -7.02 15.24 -6.51
CA ASP A 11 -7.01 16.33 -7.46
C ASP A 11 -6.97 17.62 -6.65
N ALA A 12 -5.76 18.19 -6.53
CA ALA A 12 -5.47 19.42 -5.76
C ALA A 12 -6.13 20.67 -6.37
N HIS A 13 -7.04 20.51 -7.35
CA HIS A 13 -7.64 21.64 -8.08
C HIS A 13 -8.82 22.31 -7.39
N ASN A 14 -9.33 21.80 -6.28
CA ASN A 14 -10.49 22.41 -5.60
C ASN A 14 -10.30 22.79 -4.12
N TYR A 15 -9.09 22.68 -3.56
CA TYR A 15 -8.79 23.33 -2.29
C TYR A 15 -8.00 24.61 -2.51
N LYS A 16 -8.69 25.72 -2.82
CA LYS A 16 -8.18 27.07 -2.51
C LYS A 16 -8.09 27.19 -1.00
N LEU A 17 -7.03 26.68 -0.41
CA LEU A 17 -6.56 27.18 0.86
C LEU A 17 -6.15 28.64 0.66
N ASN A 18 -6.89 29.55 1.30
CA ASN A 18 -6.54 30.96 1.41
C ASN A 18 -5.19 31.13 2.11
N LEU A 19 -4.10 30.93 1.39
CA LEU A 19 -2.75 31.34 1.79
C LEU A 19 -2.55 32.83 1.41
N HIS A 20 -3.47 33.69 1.81
CA HIS A 20 -3.23 35.12 1.81
C HIS A 20 -2.77 35.54 3.21
N ASN A 21 -1.52 35.92 3.29
CA ASN A 21 -0.76 36.57 4.37
C ASN A 21 0.29 35.69 5.08
N TYR A 22 1.26 35.18 4.34
CA TYR A 22 2.62 35.04 4.86
C TYR A 22 3.64 35.41 3.77
N LYS A 23 3.68 36.75 3.46
CA LYS A 23 4.88 37.35 2.88
C LYS A 23 5.82 37.66 4.04
N THR A 24 6.56 36.70 4.51
CA THR A 24 7.81 36.94 5.19
C THR A 24 8.92 36.47 4.26
N ASN A 25 9.68 37.43 3.75
CA ASN A 25 10.99 37.22 3.13
C ASN A 25 11.93 36.60 4.17
N HIS A 26 11.82 35.28 4.38
CA HIS A 26 12.90 34.48 4.88
C HIS A 26 13.35 33.62 3.70
N PHE A 27 14.59 33.82 3.27
CA PHE A 27 15.35 32.83 2.54
C PHE A 27 15.20 31.52 3.32
N MET A 28 14.32 30.63 2.87
CA MET A 28 14.27 29.26 3.39
C MET A 28 15.60 28.64 2.98
N GLU A 29 16.54 28.52 3.90
CA GLU A 29 17.70 27.65 3.73
C GLU A 29 17.15 26.29 3.30
N LYS A 30 17.57 25.88 2.12
CA LYS A 30 17.10 24.63 1.52
C LYS A 30 17.53 23.51 2.46
N VAL A 31 16.58 22.92 3.18
CA VAL A 31 16.85 21.81 4.11
C VAL A 31 17.64 20.74 3.37
N SER A 32 18.88 20.51 3.76
CA SER A 32 19.82 19.62 3.06
C SER A 32 19.96 18.24 3.70
N PHE A 33 19.44 18.05 4.91
CA PHE A 33 19.34 16.78 5.62
C PHE A 33 18.13 16.79 6.56
N ILE A 34 17.75 15.62 7.03
CA ILE A 34 16.69 15.48 8.03
C ILE A 34 17.10 14.53 9.16
N LYS A 35 16.82 14.94 10.39
CA LYS A 35 16.83 14.11 11.60
C LYS A 35 15.38 13.92 12.04
N ILE A 36 14.88 12.70 12.06
CA ILE A 36 13.45 12.41 12.24
C ILE A 36 13.08 12.33 13.71
N ASN A 37 13.89 11.63 14.50
CA ASN A 37 13.68 11.46 15.94
C ASN A 37 14.82 12.11 16.71
N PRO A 38 14.57 12.75 17.86
CA PRO A 38 15.64 13.31 18.72
C PRO A 38 16.70 12.27 19.12
N ALA A 39 16.32 11.00 19.26
CA ALA A 39 17.23 9.90 19.61
C ALA A 39 18.09 9.40 18.45
N ASP A 40 17.82 9.83 17.20
CA ASP A 40 18.58 9.33 16.05
C ASP A 40 20.06 9.67 16.15
N SER A 41 20.91 8.68 15.91
CA SER A 41 22.37 8.84 15.82
C SER A 41 22.84 9.19 14.41
N VAL A 42 21.92 9.27 13.45
CA VAL A 42 22.19 9.63 12.05
C VAL A 42 21.23 10.69 11.53
N VAL A 43 21.65 11.39 10.47
CA VAL A 43 20.75 12.17 9.60
C VAL A 43 20.63 11.50 8.25
N VAL A 44 19.55 11.77 7.53
CA VAL A 44 19.33 11.35 6.13
C VAL A 44 19.62 12.55 5.23
N CYS A 45 20.47 12.34 4.23
CA CYS A 45 20.86 13.36 3.27
C CYS A 45 19.71 13.62 2.28
N LEU A 46 19.32 14.87 2.10
CA LEU A 46 18.34 15.31 1.08
C LEU A 46 19.01 15.82 -0.20
N ARG A 47 20.32 15.86 -0.22
CA ARG A 47 21.19 16.10 -1.37
C ARG A 47 22.46 15.29 -1.25
N ASP A 48 23.25 15.26 -2.30
CA ASP A 48 24.62 14.74 -2.21
C ASP A 48 25.49 15.64 -1.33
N TYR A 49 26.33 15.02 -0.51
CA TYR A 49 27.37 15.69 0.28
C TYR A 49 28.74 15.25 -0.21
N LYS A 50 29.67 16.21 -0.26
CA LYS A 50 31.06 15.96 -0.58
C LYS A 50 31.89 15.85 0.71
N GLN A 51 32.96 15.06 0.63
CA GLN A 51 33.94 15.01 1.72
C GLN A 51 34.45 16.41 2.06
N GLY A 52 34.49 16.76 3.33
CA GLY A 52 34.90 18.06 3.84
C GLY A 52 33.76 19.08 3.99
N GLU A 53 32.58 18.81 3.47
CA GLU A 53 31.42 19.66 3.76
C GLU A 53 30.99 19.54 5.22
N GLU A 54 30.27 20.53 5.73
CA GLU A 54 29.83 20.59 7.12
C GLU A 54 28.32 20.48 7.24
N ILE A 55 27.91 19.78 8.28
CA ILE A 55 26.52 19.67 8.73
C ILE A 55 26.42 20.32 10.11
N SER A 56 25.58 21.35 10.23
CA SER A 56 25.30 21.99 11.53
C SER A 56 23.97 21.50 12.09
N ILE A 57 23.99 20.88 13.26
CA ILE A 57 22.79 20.35 13.91
C ILE A 57 22.89 20.56 15.44
N ASN A 58 21.87 21.17 16.04
CA ASN A 58 21.77 21.44 17.47
C ASN A 58 23.03 22.15 18.02
N GLY A 59 23.59 23.09 17.28
CA GLY A 59 24.78 23.87 17.66
C GLY A 59 26.13 23.11 17.56
N LYS A 60 26.12 21.88 17.01
CA LYS A 60 27.31 21.12 16.69
C LYS A 60 27.57 21.12 15.18
N THR A 61 28.81 21.30 14.78
CA THR A 61 29.25 21.17 13.40
C THR A 61 29.95 19.83 13.24
N ILE A 62 29.58 19.08 12.21
CA ILE A 62 30.10 17.75 11.88
C ILE A 62 30.65 17.81 10.47
N THR A 63 31.91 17.49 10.30
CA THR A 63 32.54 17.41 8.96
C THR A 63 32.23 16.06 8.31
N VAL A 64 31.72 16.07 7.10
CA VAL A 64 31.47 14.89 6.29
C VAL A 64 32.79 14.25 5.88
N LEU A 65 32.99 13.00 6.23
CA LEU A 65 34.29 12.30 6.05
C LEU A 65 34.41 11.61 4.70
N GLN A 66 33.31 11.43 3.97
CA GLN A 66 33.26 10.73 2.67
C GLN A 66 32.14 11.31 1.82
N ASP A 67 32.28 11.26 0.48
CA ASP A 67 31.18 11.56 -0.43
C ASP A 67 29.96 10.70 -0.07
N THR A 68 28.86 11.34 0.25
CA THR A 68 27.63 10.67 0.70
C THR A 68 26.46 11.05 -0.21
N PRO A 69 25.89 10.09 -0.95
CA PRO A 69 24.77 10.36 -1.85
C PRO A 69 23.47 10.75 -1.12
N VAL A 70 22.57 11.41 -1.84
CA VAL A 70 21.19 11.67 -1.40
C VAL A 70 20.49 10.38 -0.98
N GLY A 71 19.67 10.44 0.07
CA GLY A 71 18.97 9.28 0.65
C GLY A 71 19.82 8.44 1.60
N HIS A 72 21.13 8.66 1.66
CA HIS A 72 22.05 7.96 2.57
C HIS A 72 22.18 8.67 3.91
N LYS A 73 22.85 8.02 4.84
CA LYS A 73 22.93 8.42 6.25
C LYS A 73 24.35 8.88 6.62
N ILE A 74 24.45 9.99 7.38
CA ILE A 74 25.68 10.48 7.99
C ILE A 74 25.55 10.34 9.49
N LEU A 75 26.61 9.78 10.13
CA LEU A 75 26.68 9.57 11.57
C LEU A 75 26.88 10.90 12.30
N LEU A 76 26.15 11.12 13.41
CA LEU A 76 26.19 12.36 14.18
C LEU A 76 27.13 12.35 15.38
N GLN A 77 27.60 11.18 15.80
CA GLN A 77 28.46 11.00 16.98
C GLN A 77 29.36 9.79 16.80
N ASP A 78 30.51 9.82 17.47
CA ASP A 78 31.40 8.65 17.51
C ASP A 78 30.65 7.45 18.11
N THR A 79 30.79 6.29 17.48
CA THR A 79 30.08 5.06 17.83
C THR A 79 31.07 3.89 17.85
N LYS A 80 31.07 3.10 18.90
CA LYS A 80 31.98 1.95 19.05
C LYS A 80 31.43 0.73 18.28
N ALA A 81 32.33 -0.17 17.92
CA ALA A 81 31.98 -1.47 17.38
C ALA A 81 30.98 -2.19 18.30
N GLY A 82 29.90 -2.73 17.72
CA GLY A 82 28.81 -3.39 18.44
C GLY A 82 27.73 -2.46 18.99
N GLU A 83 27.96 -1.16 19.06
CA GLU A 83 26.91 -0.20 19.46
C GLU A 83 25.86 -0.02 18.37
N ASN A 84 24.61 0.21 18.80
CA ASN A 84 23.48 0.40 17.89
C ASN A 84 23.54 1.73 17.17
N ILE A 85 23.23 1.70 15.87
CA ILE A 85 22.90 2.88 15.07
C ILE A 85 21.40 3.09 15.10
N ILE A 86 20.96 4.27 15.55
CA ILE A 86 19.55 4.62 15.74
C ILE A 86 19.06 5.46 14.58
N LYS A 87 17.91 5.09 13.99
CA LYS A 87 17.15 5.86 12.99
C LYS A 87 15.68 5.69 13.27
N TYR A 88 14.91 6.76 13.20
CA TYR A 88 13.48 6.78 13.56
C TYR A 88 13.19 6.43 15.03
N GLY A 89 14.18 6.67 15.92
CA GLY A 89 14.10 6.30 17.33
C GLY A 89 14.39 4.83 17.62
N TYR A 90 14.69 4.00 16.61
CA TYR A 90 14.93 2.56 16.76
C TYR A 90 16.27 2.12 16.19
N PRO A 91 16.85 1.03 16.72
CA PRO A 91 18.07 0.46 16.15
C PRO A 91 17.82 -0.08 14.75
N ILE A 92 18.59 0.41 13.77
CA ILE A 92 18.60 -0.14 12.40
C ILE A 92 19.69 -1.19 12.20
N GLY A 93 20.51 -1.43 13.19
CA GLY A 93 21.64 -2.34 13.22
C GLY A 93 22.70 -1.85 14.20
N HIS A 94 23.86 -2.48 14.18
CA HIS A 94 25.02 -2.11 14.98
C HIS A 94 26.25 -1.81 14.12
N ALA A 95 27.15 -0.97 14.64
CA ALA A 95 28.41 -0.65 14.01
C ALA A 95 29.32 -1.90 13.95
N GLN A 96 29.89 -2.21 12.78
CA GLN A 96 30.80 -3.34 12.61
C GLN A 96 32.24 -3.04 13.07
N LYS A 97 32.58 -1.76 13.23
CA LYS A 97 33.87 -1.23 13.69
C LYS A 97 33.63 0.10 14.40
N ASP A 98 34.67 0.63 15.03
CA ASP A 98 34.65 1.99 15.59
C ASP A 98 34.42 2.99 14.44
N LEU A 99 33.43 3.84 14.59
CA LEU A 99 32.99 4.85 13.57
C LEU A 99 33.10 6.24 14.17
N LYS A 100 33.38 7.21 13.30
CA LYS A 100 33.47 8.62 13.66
C LYS A 100 32.26 9.41 13.18
N ALA A 101 31.91 10.47 13.93
CA ALA A 101 30.93 11.45 13.44
C ALA A 101 31.34 11.95 12.07
N GLY A 102 30.36 12.05 11.15
CA GLY A 102 30.62 12.42 9.75
C GLY A 102 30.81 11.25 8.79
N GLU A 103 30.92 10.01 9.29
CA GLU A 103 31.03 8.83 8.41
C GLU A 103 29.69 8.52 7.73
N TRP A 104 29.79 8.09 6.47
CA TRP A 104 28.68 7.53 5.71
C TRP A 104 28.32 6.14 6.23
N ILE A 105 27.09 5.95 6.69
CA ILE A 105 26.58 4.67 7.19
C ILE A 105 25.96 3.88 6.03
N ASN A 106 26.54 2.71 5.75
CA ASN A 106 26.16 1.80 4.67
C ASN A 106 26.40 0.33 5.07
N GLU A 107 26.23 -0.61 4.13
CA GLU A 107 26.37 -2.05 4.35
C GLU A 107 27.79 -2.51 4.76
N ASN A 108 28.82 -1.68 4.52
CA ASN A 108 30.20 -2.04 4.87
C ASN A 108 30.56 -1.72 6.34
N ASN A 109 29.73 -0.95 7.02
CA ASN A 109 29.99 -0.54 8.41
C ASN A 109 28.79 -0.67 9.36
N LEU A 110 27.62 -1.04 8.83
CA LEU A 110 26.40 -1.32 9.58
C LEU A 110 25.97 -2.78 9.34
N LYS A 111 25.76 -3.55 10.39
CA LYS A 111 25.19 -4.88 10.32
C LYS A 111 23.83 -4.92 10.99
N THR A 112 22.84 -5.58 10.37
CA THR A 112 21.53 -5.76 10.96
C THR A 112 21.57 -6.52 12.28
N ASN A 113 20.69 -6.16 13.22
CA ASN A 113 20.48 -6.89 14.46
C ASN A 113 19.58 -8.12 14.27
N LEU A 114 18.97 -8.28 13.08
CA LEU A 114 18.14 -9.43 12.78
C LEU A 114 18.99 -10.67 12.56
N SER A 115 18.82 -11.67 13.41
CA SER A 115 19.51 -12.95 13.31
C SER A 115 18.57 -14.11 13.66
N GLY A 116 18.44 -15.07 12.75
CA GLY A 116 17.61 -16.27 12.95
C GLY A 116 16.11 -15.98 13.05
N LYS A 117 15.36 -16.91 13.64
CA LYS A 117 13.94 -16.72 13.98
C LYS A 117 13.85 -15.91 15.27
N LEU A 118 13.33 -14.69 15.18
CA LEU A 118 13.06 -13.86 16.35
C LEU A 118 11.67 -14.21 16.90
N ALA A 119 11.58 -14.31 18.24
CA ALA A 119 10.29 -14.28 18.91
C ALA A 119 9.79 -12.84 18.90
N TYR A 120 8.71 -12.59 18.18
CA TYR A 120 8.06 -11.27 18.15
C TYR A 120 6.98 -11.22 19.22
N GLU A 121 7.10 -10.25 20.13
CA GLU A 121 6.00 -9.89 21.02
C GLU A 121 5.36 -8.59 20.53
N TYR A 122 4.03 -8.60 20.45
CA TYR A 122 3.28 -7.39 20.20
C TYR A 122 3.32 -6.50 21.44
N ASN A 123 4.12 -5.45 21.39
CA ASN A 123 4.22 -4.47 22.47
C ASN A 123 3.79 -3.08 21.93
N PRO A 124 2.48 -2.81 21.89
CA PRO A 124 1.95 -1.57 21.31
C PRO A 124 2.33 -0.38 22.19
N VAL A 125 2.87 0.65 21.56
CA VAL A 125 2.99 1.98 22.16
C VAL A 125 1.65 2.67 22.02
N ASN A 126 0.85 2.70 23.09
CA ASN A 126 -0.50 3.25 23.09
C ASN A 126 -0.52 4.76 23.41
N GLU A 127 0.45 5.52 22.95
CA GLU A 127 0.35 6.99 22.98
C GLU A 127 -0.61 7.44 21.87
N ILE A 128 -1.90 7.36 22.16
CA ILE A 128 -2.92 7.98 21.31
C ILE A 128 -2.87 9.48 21.59
N LEU A 129 -2.34 10.25 20.64
CA LEU A 129 -2.50 11.69 20.69
C LEU A 129 -3.99 12.03 20.73
N PRO A 130 -4.43 12.98 21.58
CA PRO A 130 -5.83 13.37 21.64
C PRO A 130 -6.23 13.92 20.26
N ILE A 131 -7.12 13.19 19.59
CA ILE A 131 -7.71 13.63 18.34
C ILE A 131 -8.89 14.51 18.70
N GLU A 132 -8.84 15.78 18.31
CA GLU A 132 -10.01 16.64 18.37
C GLU A 132 -11.13 16.01 17.53
N ASN A 133 -12.26 15.75 18.16
CA ASN A 133 -13.42 15.17 17.47
C ASN A 133 -14.05 16.26 16.59
N GLN A 134 -13.64 16.33 15.34
CA GLN A 134 -14.09 17.35 14.39
C GLN A 134 -15.36 16.98 13.63
N ASN A 135 -16.00 15.84 13.94
CA ASN A 135 -17.18 15.33 13.21
C ASN A 135 -16.99 15.34 11.68
N LEU A 136 -15.78 15.00 11.22
CA LEU A 136 -15.46 15.00 9.81
C LEU A 136 -16.19 13.88 9.09
N THR A 137 -16.67 14.19 7.89
CA THR A 137 -17.37 13.25 7.02
C THR A 137 -16.73 13.17 5.65
N PHE A 138 -17.07 12.13 4.88
CA PHE A 138 -16.72 11.97 3.47
C PHE A 138 -17.87 11.30 2.72
N ASN A 139 -17.90 11.44 1.40
CA ASN A 139 -18.89 10.78 0.56
C ASN A 139 -18.37 9.42 0.09
N GLY A 140 -19.00 8.35 0.56
CA GLY A 140 -18.63 6.96 0.25
C GLY A 140 -19.81 6.09 -0.14
N TYR A 141 -19.52 4.89 -0.63
CA TYR A 141 -20.50 3.88 -0.99
C TYR A 141 -20.70 2.90 0.19
N VAL A 142 -21.85 2.98 0.85
CA VAL A 142 -22.18 2.08 1.96
C VAL A 142 -22.61 0.72 1.42
N ARG A 143 -21.93 -0.34 1.84
CA ARG A 143 -22.24 -1.72 1.45
C ARG A 143 -23.20 -2.37 2.45
N ALA A 144 -23.86 -3.47 2.05
CA ALA A 144 -24.84 -4.15 2.87
C ALA A 144 -24.30 -4.61 4.24
N ASN A 145 -23.00 -4.91 4.33
CA ASN A 145 -22.31 -5.27 5.58
C ASN A 145 -21.89 -4.07 6.46
N GLY A 146 -22.23 -2.84 6.06
CA GLY A 146 -21.89 -1.60 6.76
C GLY A 146 -20.47 -1.09 6.53
N GLU A 147 -19.67 -1.75 5.68
CA GLU A 147 -18.38 -1.24 5.20
C GLU A 147 -18.61 -0.12 4.18
N VAL A 148 -17.62 0.76 4.03
CA VAL A 148 -17.73 1.92 3.14
C VAL A 148 -16.58 1.94 2.14
N GLY A 149 -16.93 1.91 0.85
CA GLY A 149 -15.98 2.11 -0.24
C GLY A 149 -15.85 3.58 -0.62
N ILE A 150 -14.67 3.99 -1.02
CA ILE A 150 -14.42 5.31 -1.63
C ILE A 150 -14.53 5.26 -3.16
N ARG A 151 -14.63 4.06 -3.72
CA ARG A 151 -14.83 3.78 -5.15
C ARG A 151 -15.97 2.79 -5.33
N ASN A 152 -16.48 2.73 -6.55
CA ASN A 152 -17.52 1.80 -6.96
C ASN A 152 -17.10 1.14 -8.28
N GLU A 153 -16.48 -0.03 -8.16
CA GLU A 153 -15.85 -0.70 -9.29
C GLU A 153 -16.47 -2.08 -9.54
N VAL A 154 -16.40 -2.57 -10.76
CA VAL A 154 -16.71 -3.97 -11.10
C VAL A 154 -15.40 -4.74 -11.22
N TRP A 155 -15.23 -5.78 -10.42
CA TRP A 155 -14.00 -6.56 -10.38
C TRP A 155 -14.17 -7.97 -10.91
N ILE A 156 -13.16 -8.46 -11.62
CA ILE A 156 -13.04 -9.85 -12.03
C ILE A 156 -11.84 -10.44 -11.28
N VAL A 157 -12.08 -11.46 -10.48
CA VAL A 157 -11.08 -12.05 -9.59
C VAL A 157 -10.81 -13.49 -10.01
N PRO A 158 -9.72 -13.75 -10.76
CA PRO A 158 -9.27 -15.10 -11.08
C PRO A 158 -8.85 -15.88 -9.84
N THR A 159 -9.25 -17.13 -9.73
CA THR A 159 -8.82 -18.05 -8.67
C THR A 159 -7.55 -18.84 -9.04
N VAL A 160 -7.10 -18.71 -10.30
CA VAL A 160 -5.90 -19.33 -10.84
C VAL A 160 -5.38 -18.51 -12.03
N GLY A 161 -4.06 -18.50 -12.24
CA GLY A 161 -3.43 -17.72 -13.32
C GLY A 161 -3.85 -18.11 -14.74
N CYS A 162 -4.32 -19.34 -14.93
CA CYS A 162 -4.72 -19.86 -16.25
C CYS A 162 -5.86 -19.07 -16.90
N VAL A 163 -6.71 -18.42 -16.11
CA VAL A 163 -7.87 -17.64 -16.61
C VAL A 163 -7.64 -16.14 -16.65
N ASN A 164 -6.41 -15.66 -16.38
CA ASN A 164 -6.09 -14.23 -16.43
C ASN A 164 -6.41 -13.58 -17.79
N GLY A 165 -6.11 -14.27 -18.90
CA GLY A 165 -6.40 -13.77 -20.24
C GLY A 165 -7.88 -13.58 -20.50
N ILE A 166 -8.72 -14.49 -19.98
CA ILE A 166 -10.19 -14.38 -20.09
C ILE A 166 -10.66 -13.20 -19.20
N ALA A 167 -10.14 -13.09 -17.99
CA ALA A 167 -10.49 -11.99 -17.07
C ALA A 167 -10.18 -10.62 -17.67
N GLU A 168 -9.00 -10.45 -18.28
CA GLU A 168 -8.59 -9.21 -18.93
C GLU A 168 -9.49 -8.87 -20.13
N LYS A 169 -9.78 -9.88 -20.97
CA LYS A 169 -10.69 -9.71 -22.11
C LYS A 169 -12.10 -9.28 -21.67
N LEU A 170 -12.62 -9.89 -20.61
CA LEU A 170 -13.91 -9.54 -20.02
C LEU A 170 -13.92 -8.12 -19.45
N ALA A 171 -12.88 -7.73 -18.72
CA ALA A 171 -12.76 -6.39 -18.14
C ALA A 171 -12.70 -5.32 -19.21
N THR A 172 -11.88 -5.51 -20.23
CA THR A 172 -11.76 -4.61 -21.38
C THR A 172 -13.09 -4.44 -22.10
N LYS A 173 -13.75 -5.56 -22.43
CA LYS A 173 -15.01 -5.54 -23.16
C LYS A 173 -16.14 -4.85 -22.39
N LEU A 174 -16.28 -5.14 -21.07
CA LEU A 174 -17.28 -4.46 -20.25
C LEU A 174 -17.02 -2.95 -20.17
N ALA A 175 -15.76 -2.53 -19.99
CA ALA A 175 -15.40 -1.12 -19.91
C ALA A 175 -15.70 -0.38 -21.23
N GLU A 176 -15.43 -1.00 -22.37
CA GLU A 176 -15.72 -0.45 -23.71
C GLU A 176 -17.23 -0.32 -23.95
N GLU A 177 -18.01 -1.35 -23.64
CA GLU A 177 -19.45 -1.38 -23.88
C GLU A 177 -20.21 -0.39 -22.99
N THR A 178 -19.83 -0.30 -21.69
CA THR A 178 -20.53 0.54 -20.72
C THR A 178 -20.00 1.97 -20.64
N LYS A 179 -18.80 2.24 -21.19
CA LYS A 179 -18.06 3.50 -21.04
C LYS A 179 -17.97 3.96 -19.60
N LEU A 180 -17.95 3.00 -18.67
CA LEU A 180 -17.87 3.18 -17.21
C LEU A 180 -19.01 4.05 -16.62
N ALA A 181 -20.18 4.12 -17.28
CA ALA A 181 -21.28 4.94 -16.78
C ALA A 181 -21.77 4.41 -15.42
N GLY A 182 -21.75 5.25 -14.38
CA GLY A 182 -22.20 4.91 -13.02
C GLY A 182 -21.22 4.08 -12.19
N ILE A 183 -20.03 3.76 -12.71
CA ILE A 183 -18.95 3.09 -11.98
C ILE A 183 -17.62 3.80 -12.21
N ASP A 184 -16.67 3.58 -11.30
CA ASP A 184 -15.34 4.24 -11.38
C ASP A 184 -14.34 3.48 -12.27
N ALA A 185 -14.45 2.15 -12.35
CA ALA A 185 -13.58 1.31 -13.18
C ALA A 185 -14.10 -0.13 -13.30
N VAL A 186 -13.50 -0.87 -14.25
CA VAL A 186 -13.55 -2.33 -14.32
C VAL A 186 -12.12 -2.86 -14.21
N HIS A 187 -11.87 -3.80 -13.31
CA HIS A 187 -10.54 -4.38 -13.09
C HIS A 187 -10.53 -5.90 -13.13
N ALA A 188 -9.55 -6.47 -13.83
CA ALA A 188 -9.15 -7.85 -13.68
C ALA A 188 -7.96 -7.93 -12.70
N TRP A 189 -8.14 -8.64 -11.58
CA TRP A 189 -7.09 -8.87 -10.58
C TRP A 189 -6.27 -10.09 -10.99
N HIS A 190 -5.12 -9.87 -11.65
CA HIS A 190 -4.30 -10.97 -12.14
C HIS A 190 -3.79 -11.87 -11.00
N HIS A 191 -3.98 -13.16 -11.16
CA HIS A 191 -3.48 -14.17 -10.25
C HIS A 191 -2.13 -14.71 -10.73
N ASN A 192 -1.11 -14.66 -9.89
CA ASN A 192 0.26 -15.00 -10.29
C ASN A 192 0.58 -16.50 -10.21
N TYR A 193 -0.31 -17.31 -9.63
CA TYR A 193 -0.03 -18.71 -9.33
C TYR A 193 -0.95 -19.65 -10.12
N GLY A 194 -0.40 -20.84 -10.41
CA GLY A 194 -1.16 -21.98 -10.97
C GLY A 194 -1.62 -22.94 -9.86
N CYS A 195 -1.72 -24.23 -10.22
CA CYS A 195 -2.19 -25.28 -9.33
C CYS A 195 -1.12 -25.81 -8.34
N SER A 196 0.06 -25.20 -8.30
CA SER A 196 1.21 -25.72 -7.55
C SER A 196 1.37 -25.17 -6.12
N GLN A 197 0.50 -24.26 -5.69
CA GLN A 197 0.53 -23.79 -4.31
C GLN A 197 0.07 -24.87 -3.34
N LEU A 198 0.81 -25.06 -2.25
CA LEU A 198 0.55 -26.06 -1.22
C LEU A 198 0.50 -25.41 0.17
N SER A 199 -0.17 -26.10 1.10
CA SER A 199 -0.18 -25.78 2.52
C SER A 199 -0.48 -24.30 2.83
N GLU A 200 0.35 -23.66 3.65
CA GLU A 200 0.15 -22.28 4.11
C GLU A 200 0.12 -21.25 2.99
N ASP A 201 0.92 -21.43 1.92
CA ASP A 201 0.94 -20.51 0.78
C ASP A 201 -0.41 -20.49 0.07
N HIS A 202 -1.01 -21.68 -0.12
CA HIS A 202 -2.35 -21.80 -0.70
C HIS A 202 -3.41 -21.16 0.20
N GLU A 203 -3.39 -21.43 1.51
CA GLU A 203 -4.33 -20.85 2.45
C GLU A 203 -4.21 -19.32 2.54
N ASN A 204 -2.99 -18.78 2.51
CA ASN A 204 -2.76 -17.35 2.50
C ASN A 204 -3.25 -16.70 1.20
N THR A 205 -3.01 -17.33 0.06
CA THR A 205 -3.55 -16.86 -1.24
C THR A 205 -5.07 -16.80 -1.22
N ARG A 206 -5.73 -17.85 -0.72
CA ARG A 206 -7.20 -17.90 -0.60
C ARG A 206 -7.73 -16.76 0.28
N LYS A 207 -7.10 -16.49 1.42
CA LYS A 207 -7.47 -15.38 2.31
C LYS A 207 -7.32 -14.03 1.62
N VAL A 208 -6.22 -13.80 0.91
CA VAL A 208 -6.00 -12.56 0.14
C VAL A 208 -7.07 -12.38 -0.94
N LEU A 209 -7.38 -13.45 -1.70
CA LEU A 209 -8.43 -13.40 -2.72
C LEU A 209 -9.81 -13.13 -2.11
N ARG A 210 -10.13 -13.74 -0.96
CA ARG A 210 -11.36 -13.46 -0.22
C ARG A 210 -11.45 -11.98 0.15
N ASP A 211 -10.36 -11.43 0.68
CA ASP A 211 -10.34 -10.02 1.12
C ASP A 211 -10.43 -9.04 -0.06
N ILE A 212 -9.92 -9.42 -1.23
CA ILE A 212 -10.14 -8.68 -2.48
C ILE A 212 -11.61 -8.75 -2.88
N VAL A 213 -12.22 -9.94 -2.91
CA VAL A 213 -13.62 -10.13 -3.30
C VAL A 213 -14.57 -9.35 -2.39
N LEU A 214 -14.30 -9.30 -1.08
CA LEU A 214 -15.13 -8.62 -0.08
C LEU A 214 -14.75 -7.16 0.14
N HIS A 215 -13.82 -6.62 -0.64
CA HIS A 215 -13.34 -5.25 -0.48
C HIS A 215 -14.45 -4.23 -0.81
N PRO A 216 -14.70 -3.20 0.04
CA PRO A 216 -15.83 -2.30 -0.13
C PRO A 216 -15.76 -1.39 -1.35
N ASN A 217 -14.61 -1.24 -2.00
CA ASN A 217 -14.50 -0.53 -3.29
C ASN A 217 -15.09 -1.34 -4.46
N ALA A 218 -15.25 -2.65 -4.32
CA ALA A 218 -15.96 -3.46 -5.30
C ALA A 218 -17.47 -3.25 -5.15
N GLY A 219 -18.10 -2.64 -6.14
CA GLY A 219 -19.55 -2.56 -6.25
C GLY A 219 -20.16 -3.90 -6.66
N ALA A 220 -19.44 -4.67 -7.49
CA ALA A 220 -19.78 -6.04 -7.85
C ALA A 220 -18.53 -6.82 -8.26
N VAL A 221 -18.56 -8.16 -8.11
CA VAL A 221 -17.43 -9.04 -8.38
C VAL A 221 -17.86 -10.28 -9.17
N LEU A 222 -17.10 -10.58 -10.22
CA LEU A 222 -17.11 -11.88 -10.87
C LEU A 222 -15.88 -12.68 -10.42
N ILE A 223 -16.09 -13.79 -9.71
CA ILE A 223 -15.05 -14.75 -9.39
C ILE A 223 -14.92 -15.70 -10.57
N LEU A 224 -13.73 -15.73 -11.18
CA LEU A 224 -13.47 -16.52 -12.38
C LEU A 224 -12.54 -17.69 -12.05
N SER A 225 -13.09 -18.91 -12.14
CA SER A 225 -12.40 -20.17 -11.88
C SER A 225 -12.22 -20.96 -13.17
N LEU A 226 -11.12 -21.72 -13.28
CA LEU A 226 -10.95 -22.67 -14.39
C LEU A 226 -11.80 -23.93 -14.17
N GLY A 227 -11.72 -24.53 -12.98
CA GLY A 227 -12.46 -25.73 -12.59
C GLY A 227 -11.60 -26.91 -12.14
N CYS A 228 -10.29 -26.92 -12.44
CA CYS A 228 -9.35 -27.96 -12.02
C CYS A 228 -8.24 -27.46 -11.08
N GLU A 229 -8.27 -26.20 -10.68
CA GLU A 229 -7.33 -25.62 -9.74
C GLU A 229 -7.48 -26.14 -8.31
N ASN A 230 -6.43 -25.98 -7.48
CA ASN A 230 -6.47 -26.35 -6.06
C ASN A 230 -7.46 -25.49 -5.26
N ASN A 231 -7.66 -24.24 -5.66
CA ASN A 231 -8.63 -23.34 -5.07
C ASN A 231 -10.04 -23.59 -5.65
N GLN A 232 -10.61 -24.75 -5.33
CA GLN A 232 -11.91 -25.17 -5.86
C GLN A 232 -13.03 -24.18 -5.52
N PRO A 233 -13.93 -23.85 -6.47
CA PRO A 233 -14.97 -22.83 -6.31
C PRO A 233 -15.86 -23.01 -5.09
N ASP A 234 -16.29 -24.23 -4.81
CA ASP A 234 -17.16 -24.55 -3.65
C ASP A 234 -16.45 -24.39 -2.30
N GLN A 235 -15.15 -24.67 -2.25
CA GLN A 235 -14.33 -24.41 -1.06
C GLN A 235 -14.06 -22.94 -0.88
N PHE A 236 -13.83 -22.20 -1.98
CA PHE A 236 -13.65 -20.78 -1.93
C PHE A 236 -14.94 -20.04 -1.56
N GLU A 237 -16.10 -20.48 -2.05
CA GLU A 237 -17.40 -19.95 -1.64
C GLU A 237 -17.64 -20.12 -0.13
N LYS A 238 -17.29 -21.27 0.45
CA LYS A 238 -17.35 -21.47 1.91
C LYS A 238 -16.44 -20.51 2.68
N LEU A 239 -15.28 -20.18 2.13
CA LEU A 239 -14.34 -19.24 2.75
C LEU A 239 -14.85 -17.78 2.73
N LEU A 240 -15.66 -17.39 1.75
CA LEU A 240 -16.31 -16.08 1.72
C LEU A 240 -17.26 -15.88 2.90
N GLY A 241 -17.87 -16.94 3.40
CA GLY A 241 -18.87 -16.87 4.47
C GLY A 241 -20.18 -16.25 4.00
N ASP A 242 -20.73 -15.35 4.79
CA ASP A 242 -21.95 -14.60 4.41
C ASP A 242 -21.57 -13.43 3.49
N TYR A 243 -22.13 -13.41 2.28
CA TYR A 243 -21.86 -12.39 1.28
C TYR A 243 -23.08 -12.11 0.40
N ASP A 244 -23.10 -10.94 -0.24
CA ASP A 244 -24.18 -10.55 -1.14
C ASP A 244 -24.13 -11.31 -2.48
N LYS A 245 -24.93 -12.36 -2.59
CA LYS A 245 -25.01 -13.20 -3.80
C LYS A 245 -25.57 -12.47 -5.03
N SER A 246 -26.17 -11.29 -4.87
CA SER A 246 -26.58 -10.48 -6.00
C SER A 246 -25.41 -9.76 -6.65
N ARG A 247 -24.38 -9.41 -5.87
CA ARG A 247 -23.21 -8.63 -6.29
C ARG A 247 -21.95 -9.46 -6.50
N ILE A 248 -21.89 -10.68 -5.97
CA ILE A 248 -20.77 -11.59 -6.14
C ILE A 248 -21.24 -12.85 -6.83
N LYS A 249 -20.69 -13.12 -8.02
CA LYS A 249 -21.05 -14.25 -8.87
C LYS A 249 -19.81 -15.09 -9.19
N PHE A 250 -20.04 -16.36 -9.49
CA PHE A 250 -19.02 -17.28 -9.94
C PHE A 250 -19.21 -17.67 -11.38
N LEU A 251 -18.11 -17.79 -12.14
CA LEU A 251 -18.03 -18.45 -13.42
C LEU A 251 -16.94 -19.51 -13.41
N VAL A 252 -17.29 -20.74 -13.68
CA VAL A 252 -16.34 -21.85 -13.82
C VAL A 252 -16.19 -22.18 -15.28
N VAL A 253 -15.05 -21.84 -15.88
CA VAL A 253 -14.83 -21.91 -17.33
C VAL A 253 -15.10 -23.31 -17.90
N GLN A 254 -14.58 -24.36 -17.26
CA GLN A 254 -14.77 -25.74 -17.73
C GLN A 254 -16.22 -26.26 -17.63
N LYS A 255 -17.11 -25.53 -16.96
CA LYS A 255 -18.53 -25.90 -16.87
C LYS A 255 -19.40 -25.13 -17.89
N VAL A 256 -18.82 -24.20 -18.62
CA VAL A 256 -19.53 -23.41 -19.64
C VAL A 256 -19.74 -24.28 -20.87
N GLN A 257 -20.99 -24.32 -21.35
CA GLN A 257 -21.34 -24.92 -22.63
C GLN A 257 -21.41 -23.82 -23.71
N GLY A 258 -20.32 -23.65 -24.46
CA GLY A 258 -20.19 -22.58 -25.47
C GLY A 258 -19.00 -21.65 -25.20
N ASP A 259 -19.17 -20.37 -25.55
CA ASP A 259 -18.12 -19.35 -25.39
C ASP A 259 -18.13 -18.79 -23.96
N GLU A 260 -17.01 -18.99 -23.25
CA GLU A 260 -16.84 -18.54 -21.87
C GLU A 260 -16.83 -17.02 -21.73
N VAL A 261 -16.45 -16.30 -22.78
CA VAL A 261 -16.47 -14.82 -22.78
C VAL A 261 -17.91 -14.32 -22.92
N GLU A 262 -18.72 -14.94 -23.78
CA GLU A 262 -20.14 -14.59 -23.91
C GLU A 262 -20.89 -14.83 -22.59
N GLU A 263 -20.66 -15.96 -21.96
CA GLU A 263 -21.30 -16.27 -20.68
C GLU A 263 -20.82 -15.34 -19.57
N GLY A 264 -19.51 -15.08 -19.51
CA GLY A 264 -18.94 -14.11 -18.59
C GLY A 264 -19.51 -12.70 -18.76
N MET A 265 -19.71 -12.24 -19.99
CA MET A 265 -20.32 -10.95 -20.27
C MET A 265 -21.78 -10.86 -19.83
N LYS A 266 -22.59 -11.91 -19.99
CA LYS A 266 -23.98 -11.93 -19.48
C LYS A 266 -24.00 -11.71 -17.95
N ILE A 267 -23.12 -12.40 -17.24
CA ILE A 267 -23.00 -12.23 -15.78
C ILE A 267 -22.54 -10.82 -15.44
N LEU A 268 -21.52 -10.32 -16.13
CA LEU A 268 -20.93 -9.00 -15.87
C LEU A 268 -21.92 -7.86 -16.15
N HIS A 269 -22.76 -7.96 -17.19
CA HIS A 269 -23.83 -6.98 -17.42
C HIS A 269 -24.83 -6.95 -16.27
N SER A 270 -25.23 -8.12 -15.75
CA SER A 270 -26.11 -8.19 -14.57
C SER A 270 -25.48 -7.57 -13.32
N LEU A 271 -24.18 -7.75 -13.11
CA LEU A 271 -23.40 -7.16 -12.02
C LEU A 271 -23.24 -5.65 -12.20
N TYR A 272 -22.95 -5.20 -13.41
CA TYR A 272 -22.86 -3.80 -13.75
C TYR A 272 -24.20 -3.07 -13.53
N ASP A 273 -25.33 -3.65 -13.95
CA ASP A 273 -26.66 -3.07 -13.77
C ASP A 273 -27.01 -2.82 -12.29
N ILE A 274 -26.43 -3.58 -11.39
CA ILE A 274 -26.58 -3.38 -9.95
C ILE A 274 -25.60 -2.31 -9.47
N ALA A 275 -24.33 -2.45 -9.79
CA ALA A 275 -23.27 -1.55 -9.30
C ALA A 275 -23.46 -0.11 -9.81
N SER A 276 -23.87 0.08 -11.08
CA SER A 276 -24.04 1.39 -11.68
C SER A 276 -25.14 2.26 -11.05
N LYS A 277 -26.01 1.66 -10.23
CA LYS A 277 -27.09 2.35 -9.50
C LYS A 277 -26.67 2.80 -8.10
N ASP A 278 -25.48 2.41 -7.64
CA ASP A 278 -24.99 2.83 -6.34
C ASP A 278 -24.73 4.34 -6.32
N VAL A 279 -25.07 4.97 -5.20
CA VAL A 279 -24.86 6.40 -4.99
C VAL A 279 -23.98 6.63 -3.77
N ARG A 280 -23.17 7.67 -3.80
CA ARG A 280 -22.39 8.09 -2.65
C ARG A 280 -23.29 8.73 -1.61
N THR A 281 -23.05 8.39 -0.35
CA THR A 281 -23.73 8.99 0.80
C THR A 281 -22.71 9.55 1.77
N GLU A 282 -23.13 10.50 2.59
CA GLU A 282 -22.28 11.05 3.63
C GLU A 282 -22.01 9.99 4.72
N CYS A 283 -20.74 9.78 5.02
CA CYS A 283 -20.25 8.79 5.97
C CYS A 283 -19.30 9.44 6.97
N PRO A 284 -19.30 9.03 8.24
CA PRO A 284 -18.34 9.54 9.21
C PRO A 284 -16.91 9.11 8.85
N LEU A 285 -15.93 9.99 9.08
CA LEU A 285 -14.53 9.74 8.76
C LEU A 285 -13.97 8.48 9.45
N SER A 286 -14.56 8.08 10.59
CA SER A 286 -14.21 6.83 11.30
C SER A 286 -14.43 5.55 10.48
N LYS A 287 -15.17 5.62 9.37
CA LYS A 287 -15.34 4.51 8.42
C LYS A 287 -14.24 4.43 7.35
N LEU A 288 -13.43 5.49 7.23
CA LEU A 288 -12.32 5.50 6.26
C LEU A 288 -11.17 4.63 6.75
N ARG A 289 -10.71 3.72 5.90
CA ARG A 289 -9.53 2.89 6.14
C ARG A 289 -8.42 3.30 5.19
N ILE A 290 -7.26 3.62 5.75
CA ILE A 290 -6.08 4.04 5.00
C ILE A 290 -5.00 2.96 5.19
N GLY A 291 -4.54 2.40 4.08
CA GLY A 291 -3.39 1.52 4.06
C GLY A 291 -2.11 2.32 3.81
N LEU A 292 -1.10 2.13 4.65
CA LEU A 292 0.22 2.74 4.48
C LEU A 292 1.22 1.66 4.08
N LYS A 293 2.06 1.95 3.11
CA LYS A 293 3.15 1.07 2.68
C LYS A 293 4.39 1.91 2.41
N CYS A 294 5.51 1.55 3.04
CA CYS A 294 6.79 2.15 2.67
C CYS A 294 7.17 1.70 1.25
N GLY A 295 7.90 2.56 0.52
CA GLY A 295 8.24 2.34 -0.88
C GLY A 295 9.29 1.25 -1.12
N GLY A 296 10.16 1.44 -2.11
CA GLY A 296 11.10 0.44 -2.60
C GLY A 296 12.38 0.27 -1.79
N SER A 297 12.36 0.50 -0.48
CA SER A 297 13.53 0.38 0.42
C SER A 297 14.65 1.40 0.11
N ASP A 298 14.34 2.52 -0.53
CA ASP A 298 15.25 3.64 -0.67
C ASP A 298 15.42 4.40 0.66
N GLY A 299 16.43 5.28 0.73
CA GLY A 299 16.76 5.99 1.96
C GLY A 299 15.68 6.95 2.47
N LEU A 300 14.68 7.29 1.64
CA LEU A 300 13.64 8.27 1.95
C LEU A 300 12.26 7.64 2.19
N SER A 301 12.04 6.39 1.78
CA SER A 301 10.70 5.77 1.82
C SER A 301 10.11 5.61 3.23
N GLY A 302 10.94 5.48 4.26
CA GLY A 302 10.47 5.43 5.66
C GLY A 302 10.10 6.79 6.25
N ILE A 303 10.53 7.89 5.66
CA ILE A 303 10.31 9.25 6.20
C ILE A 303 8.84 9.66 6.05
N THR A 304 8.24 9.35 4.92
CA THR A 304 6.84 9.69 4.63
C THR A 304 5.83 8.81 5.35
N ALA A 305 6.21 7.61 5.77
CA ALA A 305 5.33 6.69 6.49
C ALA A 305 5.34 6.93 8.01
N ASN A 306 6.43 7.45 8.55
CA ASN A 306 6.59 7.73 9.97
C ASN A 306 6.48 9.24 10.24
#